data_dec857999c798c11e1972ef2b4cbdee5
#
_entry.id   dec857999c798c11e1972ef2b4cbdee5
#
_cell.length_a   1.000
_cell.length_b   1.000
_cell.length_c   1.000
_cell.angle_alpha   90.00
_cell.angle_beta   90.00
_cell.angle_gamma   90.00
#
_symmetry.space_group_name_H-M   'P 1'
#
loop_
_entity.id
_entity.type
_entity.pdbx_description
1 polymer ?
#
loop_
_entity_poly.entity_id
_entity_poly.type
_entity_poly.pdbx_seq_one_letter_code
_entity_poly.pdbx_strand_id
1 'polypeptide(L)'
;GHQVVSDVHFGDWGTPMGMIIAEVMEMHPDWPYFDDAKKDGFPAQAPYTVEEVTELYKKASARCKEDEKAREKARIITAKFQDGHPGYRALWQHLRDVSVDAVKANYDELDVNFDLWLGESDAHQTCYRIMDIAREKGILEKDDGAEIIRLEAGAKPKPPVILEKSDGGFTYAATDIATIK
;
A
#
# COMPACT_ATOMS: atom_id res chain seq x y z
N GLY A 1 -17.18 -20.10 24.06
CA GLY A 1 -16.34 -19.93 22.88
C GLY A 1 -16.09 -18.44 22.66
N HIS A 2 -15.04 -18.11 21.90
CA HIS A 2 -14.75 -16.74 21.50
C HIS A 2 -15.49 -16.45 20.18
N GLN A 3 -15.90 -15.19 19.98
CA GLN A 3 -16.32 -14.72 18.69
C GLN A 3 -15.04 -14.44 17.86
N VAL A 4 -14.96 -14.99 16.66
CA VAL A 4 -13.84 -14.78 15.73
C VAL A 4 -14.35 -13.92 14.59
N VAL A 5 -13.59 -12.91 14.20
CA VAL A 5 -13.80 -12.10 13.02
C VAL A 5 -12.58 -12.30 12.13
N SER A 6 -12.81 -12.74 10.90
CA SER A 6 -11.75 -13.03 9.92
C SER A 6 -11.61 -11.90 8.90
N ASP A 7 -10.36 -11.56 8.55
CA ASP A 7 -10.03 -10.54 7.56
C ASP A 7 -9.00 -11.07 6.56
N VAL A 8 -9.11 -10.71 5.29
CA VAL A 8 -8.14 -11.08 4.25
C VAL A 8 -6.86 -10.26 4.35
N HIS A 9 -6.99 -8.99 4.68
CA HIS A 9 -5.92 -7.99 4.80
C HIS A 9 -5.00 -7.89 3.58
N PHE A 10 -5.48 -7.19 2.54
CA PHE A 10 -4.73 -7.00 1.29
C PHE A 10 -3.53 -6.09 1.43
N GLY A 11 -2.41 -6.45 0.76
CA GLY A 11 -1.26 -5.57 0.56
C GLY A 11 -1.48 -4.59 -0.60
N ASP A 12 -2.43 -3.68 -0.48
CA ASP A 12 -2.94 -2.81 -1.54
C ASP A 12 -2.41 -1.38 -1.50
N TRP A 13 -1.45 -1.07 -0.59
CA TRP A 13 -1.06 0.31 -0.30
C TRP A 13 0.42 0.63 -0.52
N GLY A 14 1.22 -0.37 -0.81
CA GLY A 14 2.68 -0.25 -0.86
C GLY A 14 3.25 0.11 -2.24
N THR A 15 4.58 0.06 -2.32
CA THR A 15 5.37 0.29 -3.53
C THR A 15 4.89 -0.51 -4.76
N PRO A 16 4.38 -1.75 -4.66
CA PRO A 16 3.83 -2.46 -5.81
C PRO A 16 2.76 -1.67 -6.57
N MET A 17 1.90 -0.94 -5.88
CA MET A 17 0.89 -0.08 -6.53
C MET A 17 1.55 1.09 -7.27
N GLY A 18 2.54 1.73 -6.66
CA GLY A 18 3.32 2.79 -7.32
C GLY A 18 4.07 2.30 -8.56
N MET A 19 4.59 1.07 -8.54
CA MET A 19 5.23 0.44 -9.71
C MET A 19 4.24 0.28 -10.86
N ILE A 20 3.04 -0.24 -10.61
CA ILE A 20 2.02 -0.42 -11.63
C ILE A 20 1.57 0.94 -12.19
N ILE A 21 1.28 1.91 -11.32
CA ILE A 21 0.86 3.27 -11.72
C ILE A 21 1.96 3.94 -12.58
N ALA A 22 3.25 3.77 -12.20
CA ALA A 22 4.38 4.28 -12.96
C ALA A 22 4.45 3.67 -14.37
N GLU A 23 4.23 2.35 -14.48
CA GLU A 23 4.23 1.64 -15.75
C GLU A 23 3.07 2.07 -16.64
N VAL A 24 1.86 2.21 -16.06
CA VAL A 24 0.68 2.72 -16.79
C VAL A 24 0.92 4.14 -17.28
N MET A 25 1.54 5.01 -16.48
CA MET A 25 1.90 6.38 -16.88
C MET A 25 2.88 6.40 -18.06
N GLU A 26 3.85 5.49 -18.12
CA GLU A 26 4.76 5.39 -19.27
C GLU A 26 4.04 4.95 -20.55
N MET A 27 3.07 4.05 -20.40
CA MET A 27 2.31 3.55 -21.54
C MET A 27 1.26 4.54 -22.06
N HIS A 28 0.67 5.32 -21.16
CA HIS A 28 -0.49 6.19 -21.41
C HIS A 28 -0.35 7.54 -20.71
N PRO A 29 0.68 8.35 -21.06
CA PRO A 29 0.94 9.61 -20.36
C PRO A 29 -0.21 10.62 -20.47
N ASP A 30 -1.03 10.52 -21.50
CA ASP A 30 -2.15 11.43 -21.77
C ASP A 30 -3.46 11.00 -21.07
N TRP A 31 -3.43 9.95 -20.26
CA TRP A 31 -4.64 9.53 -19.56
C TRP A 31 -5.04 10.53 -18.47
N PRO A 32 -6.35 10.69 -18.22
CA PRO A 32 -6.86 11.68 -17.26
C PRO A 32 -6.38 11.48 -15.84
N TYR A 33 -5.90 10.28 -15.49
CA TYR A 33 -5.32 9.98 -14.18
C TYR A 33 -4.00 10.70 -13.92
N PHE A 34 -3.32 11.17 -14.97
CA PHE A 34 -1.99 11.79 -14.93
C PHE A 34 -2.02 13.29 -15.19
N ASP A 35 -3.20 13.86 -15.34
CA ASP A 35 -3.43 15.30 -15.44
C ASP A 35 -3.52 15.91 -14.02
N ASP A 36 -2.48 16.60 -13.59
CA ASP A 36 -2.40 17.25 -12.27
C ASP A 36 -3.49 18.30 -12.04
N ALA A 37 -4.08 18.85 -13.11
CA ALA A 37 -5.18 19.81 -13.02
C ALA A 37 -6.53 19.14 -12.71
N LYS A 38 -6.68 17.86 -13.05
CA LYS A 38 -7.92 17.11 -12.88
C LYS A 38 -8.07 16.60 -11.44
N LYS A 39 -9.18 16.98 -10.79
CA LYS A 39 -9.43 16.60 -9.40
C LYS A 39 -10.56 15.58 -9.22
N ASP A 40 -11.45 15.45 -10.20
CA ASP A 40 -12.61 14.56 -10.19
C ASP A 40 -13.02 14.15 -11.61
N GLY A 41 -14.14 13.40 -11.75
CA GLY A 41 -14.66 13.00 -13.05
C GLY A 41 -13.74 12.02 -13.78
N PHE A 42 -13.02 11.15 -13.06
CA PHE A 42 -12.23 10.07 -13.66
C PHE A 42 -13.14 9.00 -14.26
N PRO A 43 -12.64 8.21 -15.25
CA PRO A 43 -13.42 7.12 -15.83
C PRO A 43 -13.97 6.17 -14.73
N ALA A 44 -15.24 5.80 -14.86
CA ALA A 44 -15.87 4.88 -13.90
C ALA A 44 -15.52 3.41 -14.18
N GLN A 45 -15.14 3.08 -15.40
CA GLN A 45 -14.76 1.72 -15.80
C GLN A 45 -13.28 1.49 -15.54
N ALA A 46 -12.96 0.33 -14.96
CA ALA A 46 -11.59 -0.11 -14.81
C ALA A 46 -10.89 -0.25 -16.17
N PRO A 47 -9.68 0.31 -16.35
CA PRO A 47 -8.99 0.29 -17.65
C PRO A 47 -8.32 -1.05 -17.96
N TYR A 48 -8.22 -1.95 -16.97
CA TYR A 48 -7.52 -3.23 -17.07
C TYR A 48 -8.31 -4.36 -16.43
N THR A 49 -8.12 -5.57 -16.94
CA THR A 49 -8.53 -6.83 -16.29
C THR A 49 -7.48 -7.26 -15.26
N VAL A 50 -7.81 -8.25 -14.43
CA VAL A 50 -6.87 -8.78 -13.42
C VAL A 50 -5.64 -9.44 -14.06
N GLU A 51 -5.80 -10.09 -15.21
CA GLU A 51 -4.69 -10.68 -15.97
C GLU A 51 -3.74 -9.60 -16.46
N GLU A 52 -4.28 -8.51 -17.02
CA GLU A 52 -3.49 -7.37 -17.47
C GLU A 52 -2.77 -6.68 -16.31
N VAL A 53 -3.43 -6.51 -15.15
CA VAL A 53 -2.79 -5.97 -13.93
C VAL A 53 -1.64 -6.86 -13.49
N THR A 54 -1.80 -8.18 -13.56
CA THR A 54 -0.74 -9.14 -13.21
C THR A 54 0.47 -9.00 -14.13
N GLU A 55 0.26 -8.87 -15.43
CA GLU A 55 1.35 -8.67 -16.39
C GLU A 55 2.02 -7.29 -16.22
N LEU A 56 1.24 -6.23 -15.97
CA LEU A 56 1.77 -4.92 -15.64
C LEU A 56 2.68 -4.97 -14.41
N TYR A 57 2.26 -5.66 -13.35
CA TYR A 57 3.08 -5.82 -12.15
C TYR A 57 4.40 -6.55 -12.42
N LYS A 58 4.36 -7.66 -13.16
CA LYS A 58 5.58 -8.41 -13.53
C LYS A 58 6.56 -7.52 -14.29
N LYS A 59 6.07 -6.79 -15.29
CA LYS A 59 6.87 -5.87 -16.11
C LYS A 59 7.45 -4.73 -15.27
N ALA A 60 6.62 -4.06 -14.47
CA ALA A 60 7.04 -2.95 -13.62
C ALA A 60 8.07 -3.41 -12.55
N SER A 61 7.85 -4.57 -11.93
CA SER A 61 8.77 -5.15 -10.96
C SER A 61 10.13 -5.50 -11.57
N ALA A 62 10.15 -6.12 -12.75
CA ALA A 62 11.39 -6.42 -13.48
C ALA A 62 12.16 -5.12 -13.79
N ARG A 63 11.46 -4.13 -14.34
CA ARG A 63 12.05 -2.82 -14.67
C ARG A 63 12.65 -2.13 -13.44
N CYS A 64 11.94 -2.11 -12.31
CA CYS A 64 12.44 -1.51 -11.07
C CYS A 64 13.65 -2.26 -10.45
N LYS A 65 13.86 -3.53 -10.78
CA LYS A 65 15.05 -4.28 -10.36
C LYS A 65 16.28 -3.88 -11.15
N GLU A 66 16.13 -3.56 -12.41
CA GLU A 66 17.22 -3.28 -13.35
C GLU A 66 17.53 -1.79 -13.49
N ASP A 67 16.53 -0.91 -13.29
CA ASP A 67 16.64 0.53 -13.47
C ASP A 67 16.32 1.29 -12.17
N GLU A 68 17.36 1.95 -11.60
CA GLU A 68 17.25 2.78 -10.41
C GLU A 68 16.30 3.97 -10.59
N LYS A 69 16.26 4.56 -11.80
CA LYS A 69 15.36 5.69 -12.09
C LYS A 69 13.89 5.25 -12.10
N ALA A 70 13.63 4.06 -12.62
CA ALA A 70 12.29 3.48 -12.59
C ALA A 70 11.86 3.19 -11.14
N ARG A 71 12.76 2.67 -10.32
CA ARG A 71 12.53 2.43 -8.89
C ARG A 71 12.21 3.72 -8.15
N GLU A 72 13.02 4.76 -8.36
CA GLU A 72 12.81 6.05 -7.72
C GLU A 72 11.48 6.71 -8.19
N LYS A 73 11.15 6.62 -9.47
CA LYS A 73 9.85 7.08 -9.99
C LYS A 73 8.68 6.36 -9.31
N ALA A 74 8.77 5.04 -9.16
CA ALA A 74 7.75 4.26 -8.47
C ALA A 74 7.59 4.67 -7.00
N ARG A 75 8.70 4.98 -6.28
CA ARG A 75 8.66 5.50 -4.91
C ARG A 75 7.97 6.86 -4.83
N ILE A 76 8.32 7.80 -5.71
CA ILE A 76 7.70 9.13 -5.77
C ILE A 76 6.19 9.00 -6.03
N ILE A 77 5.80 8.14 -6.97
CA ILE A 77 4.39 7.90 -7.28
C ILE A 77 3.66 7.26 -6.10
N THR A 78 4.31 6.30 -5.40
CA THR A 78 3.74 5.70 -4.18
C THR A 78 3.45 6.77 -3.13
N ALA A 79 4.41 7.64 -2.84
CA ALA A 79 4.23 8.72 -1.88
C ALA A 79 3.08 9.66 -2.29
N LYS A 80 3.04 10.12 -3.54
CA LYS A 80 1.96 10.99 -4.05
C LYS A 80 0.58 10.33 -3.98
N PHE A 81 0.48 9.05 -4.31
CA PHE A 81 -0.75 8.29 -4.23
C PHE A 81 -1.21 8.13 -2.78
N GLN A 82 -0.30 7.83 -1.86
CA GLN A 82 -0.59 7.75 -0.42
C GLN A 82 -0.99 9.12 0.16
N ASP A 83 -0.38 10.19 -0.31
CA ASP A 83 -0.69 11.59 0.07
C ASP A 83 -2.00 12.11 -0.57
N GLY A 84 -2.68 11.29 -1.37
CA GLY A 84 -4.03 11.57 -1.85
C GLY A 84 -4.12 12.21 -3.23
N HIS A 85 -3.09 12.04 -4.11
CA HIS A 85 -3.17 12.51 -5.50
C HIS A 85 -4.43 11.95 -6.20
N PRO A 86 -5.37 12.80 -6.66
CA PRO A 86 -6.70 12.33 -7.06
C PRO A 86 -6.67 11.32 -8.21
N GLY A 87 -5.88 11.57 -9.25
CA GLY A 87 -5.78 10.68 -10.41
C GLY A 87 -5.14 9.34 -10.07
N TYR A 88 -4.07 9.34 -9.27
CA TYR A 88 -3.42 8.09 -8.85
C TYR A 88 -4.34 7.27 -7.93
N ARG A 89 -5.10 7.94 -7.06
CA ARG A 89 -6.12 7.29 -6.22
C ARG A 89 -7.23 6.67 -7.05
N ALA A 90 -7.71 7.38 -8.08
CA ALA A 90 -8.75 6.85 -8.95
C ALA A 90 -8.26 5.63 -9.75
N LEU A 91 -7.03 5.66 -10.27
CA LEU A 91 -6.45 4.50 -10.95
C LEU A 91 -6.22 3.34 -9.97
N TRP A 92 -5.63 3.62 -8.81
CA TRP A 92 -5.44 2.62 -7.75
C TRP A 92 -6.75 1.92 -7.36
N GLN A 93 -7.84 2.66 -7.21
CA GLN A 93 -9.14 2.08 -6.86
C GLN A 93 -9.57 1.02 -7.89
N HIS A 94 -9.41 1.31 -9.19
CA HIS A 94 -9.70 0.33 -10.24
C HIS A 94 -8.81 -0.91 -10.17
N LEU A 95 -7.50 -0.72 -9.96
CA LEU A 95 -6.55 -1.83 -9.85
C LEU A 95 -6.87 -2.71 -8.63
N ARG A 96 -7.26 -2.08 -7.52
CA ARG A 96 -7.69 -2.77 -6.30
C ARG A 96 -8.97 -3.56 -6.54
N ASP A 97 -9.99 -2.92 -7.09
CA ASP A 97 -11.31 -3.53 -7.24
C ASP A 97 -11.25 -4.79 -8.13
N VAL A 98 -10.61 -4.73 -9.29
CA VAL A 98 -10.47 -5.91 -10.17
C VAL A 98 -9.65 -7.02 -9.51
N SER A 99 -8.66 -6.68 -8.69
CA SER A 99 -7.86 -7.66 -7.95
C SER A 99 -8.65 -8.31 -6.82
N VAL A 100 -9.41 -7.53 -6.06
CA VAL A 100 -10.27 -8.01 -4.97
C VAL A 100 -11.37 -8.93 -5.52
N ASP A 101 -12.02 -8.56 -6.61
CA ASP A 101 -13.06 -9.39 -7.24
C ASP A 101 -12.51 -10.73 -7.71
N ALA A 102 -11.31 -10.75 -8.30
CA ALA A 102 -10.66 -11.99 -8.70
C ALA A 102 -10.27 -12.88 -7.48
N VAL A 103 -9.78 -12.27 -6.42
CA VAL A 103 -9.46 -12.99 -5.17
C VAL A 103 -10.73 -13.56 -4.54
N LYS A 104 -11.82 -12.80 -4.50
CA LYS A 104 -13.13 -13.29 -4.01
C LYS A 104 -13.58 -14.51 -4.80
N ALA A 105 -13.54 -14.45 -6.14
CA ALA A 105 -13.93 -15.59 -6.97
C ALA A 105 -13.11 -16.85 -6.67
N ASN A 106 -11.79 -16.72 -6.42
CA ASN A 106 -10.95 -17.86 -6.06
C ASN A 106 -11.30 -18.43 -4.67
N TYR A 107 -11.62 -17.59 -3.70
CA TYR A 107 -12.02 -18.05 -2.37
C TYR A 107 -13.40 -18.68 -2.39
N ASP A 108 -14.32 -18.18 -3.21
CA ASP A 108 -15.64 -18.79 -3.42
C ASP A 108 -15.52 -20.21 -3.99
N GLU A 109 -14.60 -20.45 -4.96
CA GLU A 109 -14.31 -21.79 -5.50
C GLU A 109 -13.74 -22.76 -4.45
N LEU A 110 -13.03 -22.21 -3.43
CA LEU A 110 -12.44 -22.98 -2.33
C LEU A 110 -13.40 -23.15 -1.13
N ASP A 111 -14.61 -22.60 -1.21
CA ASP A 111 -15.57 -22.53 -0.09
C ASP A 111 -14.97 -21.87 1.17
N VAL A 112 -14.13 -20.82 0.96
CA VAL A 112 -13.50 -20.04 2.02
C VAL A 112 -14.14 -18.67 2.09
N ASN A 113 -14.61 -18.29 3.26
CA ASN A 113 -15.29 -17.02 3.50
C ASN A 113 -14.58 -16.21 4.58
N PHE A 114 -14.61 -14.88 4.41
CA PHE A 114 -14.09 -13.93 5.38
C PHE A 114 -15.18 -12.92 5.77
N ASP A 115 -15.16 -12.48 7.02
CA ASP A 115 -16.08 -11.47 7.53
C ASP A 115 -15.73 -10.07 7.00
N LEU A 116 -14.43 -9.79 6.83
CA LEU A 116 -13.90 -8.51 6.39
C LEU A 116 -12.98 -8.68 5.17
N TRP A 117 -13.01 -7.66 4.30
CA TRP A 117 -12.21 -7.57 3.08
C TRP A 117 -11.45 -6.23 3.07
N LEU A 118 -10.64 -6.04 4.11
CA LEU A 118 -9.85 -4.83 4.31
C LEU A 118 -8.43 -4.99 3.77
N GLY A 119 -7.71 -3.90 3.68
CA GLY A 119 -6.32 -3.86 3.26
C GLY A 119 -5.49 -2.86 4.05
N GLU A 120 -4.20 -2.80 3.75
CA GLU A 120 -3.30 -1.80 4.32
C GLU A 120 -3.80 -0.36 4.10
N SER A 121 -4.52 -0.12 2.98
CA SER A 121 -5.15 1.17 2.69
C SER A 121 -6.18 1.60 3.73
N ASP A 122 -6.92 0.65 4.29
CA ASP A 122 -7.92 0.91 5.33
C ASP A 122 -7.26 1.23 6.67
N ALA A 123 -6.07 0.69 6.93
CA ALA A 123 -5.28 0.93 8.14
C ALA A 123 -4.47 2.24 8.10
N HIS A 124 -4.28 2.86 6.94
CA HIS A 124 -3.36 3.99 6.75
C HIS A 124 -3.61 5.17 7.71
N GLN A 125 -4.86 5.58 7.89
CA GLN A 125 -5.19 6.68 8.82
C GLN A 125 -4.93 6.30 10.28
N THR A 126 -5.07 5.02 10.61
CA THR A 126 -4.79 4.51 11.95
C THR A 126 -3.29 4.51 12.24
N CYS A 127 -2.42 4.40 11.22
CA CYS A 127 -0.97 4.50 11.40
C CYS A 127 -0.57 5.83 12.06
N TYR A 128 -1.12 6.96 11.63
CA TYR A 128 -0.85 8.25 12.26
C TYR A 128 -1.20 8.25 13.74
N ARG A 129 -2.33 7.66 14.10
CA ARG A 129 -2.75 7.53 15.50
C ARG A 129 -1.82 6.61 16.29
N ILE A 130 -1.33 5.53 15.69
CA ILE A 130 -0.32 4.65 16.32
C ILE A 130 0.97 5.42 16.58
N MET A 131 1.43 6.25 15.62
CA MET A 131 2.60 7.10 15.78
C MET A 131 2.43 8.07 16.96
N ASP A 132 1.26 8.71 17.07
CA ASP A 132 0.97 9.62 18.19
C ASP A 132 0.97 8.90 19.53
N ILE A 133 0.35 7.73 19.62
CA ILE A 133 0.38 6.90 20.83
C ILE A 133 1.81 6.50 21.20
N ALA A 134 2.63 6.09 20.22
CA ALA A 134 4.02 5.72 20.47
C ALA A 134 4.86 6.91 20.96
N ARG A 135 4.59 8.11 20.42
CA ARG A 135 5.21 9.37 20.83
C ARG A 135 4.81 9.76 22.25
N GLU A 136 3.52 9.71 22.59
CA GLU A 136 2.99 9.98 23.93
C GLU A 136 3.55 9.01 24.97
N LYS A 137 3.76 7.75 24.60
CA LYS A 137 4.38 6.74 25.48
C LYS A 137 5.90 6.88 25.58
N GLY A 138 6.53 7.74 24.83
CA GLY A 138 7.98 7.95 24.83
C GLY A 138 8.77 6.75 24.30
N ILE A 139 8.16 5.90 23.44
CA ILE A 139 8.79 4.72 22.88
C ILE A 139 9.17 4.90 21.40
N LEU A 140 8.80 6.03 20.79
CA LEU A 140 9.16 6.38 19.41
C LEU A 140 10.48 7.13 19.40
N GLU A 141 11.40 6.70 18.57
CA GLU A 141 12.74 7.28 18.39
C GLU A 141 12.99 7.61 16.92
N LYS A 142 13.85 8.61 16.68
CA LYS A 142 14.37 8.89 15.32
C LYS A 142 15.71 8.23 15.14
N ASP A 143 15.87 7.51 14.03
CA ASP A 143 17.11 6.85 13.64
C ASP A 143 17.30 6.97 12.12
N ASP A 144 18.33 7.68 11.67
CA ASP A 144 18.63 7.97 10.26
C ASP A 144 17.41 8.48 9.45
N GLY A 145 16.63 9.37 10.08
CA GLY A 145 15.44 9.97 9.47
C GLY A 145 14.17 9.11 9.54
N ALA A 146 14.26 7.86 9.95
CA ALA A 146 13.12 6.96 10.16
C ALA A 146 12.59 7.09 11.59
N GLU A 147 11.30 6.82 11.79
CA GLU A 147 10.66 6.70 13.11
C GLU A 147 10.62 5.22 13.50
N ILE A 148 11.25 4.87 14.62
CA ILE A 148 11.46 3.48 15.04
C ILE A 148 11.02 3.22 16.47
N ILE A 149 10.76 1.96 16.79
CA ILE A 149 10.63 1.47 18.17
C ILE A 149 11.73 0.46 18.45
N ARG A 150 12.53 0.68 19.52
CA ARG A 150 13.50 -0.30 20.00
C ARG A 150 12.83 -1.30 20.92
N LEU A 151 13.03 -2.58 20.63
CA LEU A 151 12.49 -3.66 21.45
C LEU A 151 13.55 -4.08 22.48
N GLU A 152 13.30 -3.81 23.73
CA GLU A 152 14.06 -4.39 24.85
C GLU A 152 13.56 -5.82 25.08
N ALA A 153 14.21 -6.82 24.52
CA ALA A 153 13.79 -8.19 24.75
C ALA A 153 14.97 -9.16 24.82
N GLY A 154 15.31 -9.54 26.06
CA GLY A 154 16.18 -10.68 26.38
C GLY A 154 17.66 -10.43 26.15
N ALA A 155 18.46 -11.49 26.20
CA ALA A 155 19.93 -11.45 26.15
C ALA A 155 20.54 -11.11 24.79
N LYS A 156 19.74 -10.97 23.73
CA LYS A 156 20.20 -10.59 22.38
C LYS A 156 19.45 -9.36 21.91
N PRO A 157 20.16 -8.30 21.43
CA PRO A 157 19.52 -7.14 20.84
C PRO A 157 18.73 -7.57 19.60
N LYS A 158 17.49 -7.10 19.51
CA LYS A 158 16.65 -7.27 18.31
C LYS A 158 16.79 -6.03 17.41
N PRO A 159 16.65 -6.17 16.10
CA PRO A 159 16.58 -5.01 15.21
C PRO A 159 15.38 -4.13 15.62
N PRO A 160 15.50 -2.81 15.47
CA PRO A 160 14.38 -1.91 15.75
C PRO A 160 13.22 -2.18 14.77
N VAL A 161 12.01 -1.92 15.25
CA VAL A 161 10.81 -1.93 14.39
C VAL A 161 10.70 -0.55 13.75
N ILE A 162 10.84 -0.48 12.43
CA ILE A 162 10.64 0.77 11.68
C ILE A 162 9.14 0.92 11.46
N LEU A 163 8.56 2.02 11.93
CA LEU A 163 7.16 2.34 11.67
C LEU A 163 7.00 3.23 10.45
N GLU A 164 7.82 4.27 10.36
CA GLU A 164 7.84 5.21 9.22
C GLU A 164 9.26 5.34 8.70
N LYS A 165 9.43 5.22 7.39
CA LYS A 165 10.70 5.36 6.71
C LYS A 165 11.12 6.83 6.65
N SER A 166 12.39 7.10 6.34
CA SER A 166 12.92 8.46 6.14
C SER A 166 12.24 9.22 4.99
N ASP A 167 11.58 8.53 4.07
CA ASP A 167 10.80 9.11 2.96
C ASP A 167 9.32 9.37 3.31
N GLY A 168 8.91 9.16 4.58
CA GLY A 168 7.54 9.38 5.08
C GLY A 168 6.58 8.21 4.83
N GLY A 169 7.05 7.11 4.23
CA GLY A 169 6.21 5.94 3.97
C GLY A 169 6.11 5.02 5.19
N PHE A 170 4.89 4.62 5.57
CA PHE A 170 4.70 3.59 6.60
C PHE A 170 5.20 2.23 6.13
N THR A 171 5.70 1.44 7.08
CA THR A 171 6.08 0.05 6.83
C THR A 171 4.91 -0.90 7.12
N TYR A 172 5.05 -2.16 6.69
CA TYR A 172 4.08 -3.21 7.04
C TYR A 172 3.92 -3.37 8.57
N ALA A 173 4.96 -3.12 9.35
CA ALA A 173 4.86 -3.19 10.82
C ALA A 173 3.90 -2.13 11.37
N ALA A 174 3.87 -0.93 10.78
CA ALA A 174 2.94 0.11 11.18
C ALA A 174 1.50 -0.25 10.80
N THR A 175 1.28 -0.75 9.58
CA THR A 175 -0.05 -1.17 9.12
C THR A 175 -0.58 -2.37 9.89
N ASP A 176 0.26 -3.37 10.19
CA ASP A 176 -0.12 -4.52 11.01
C ASP A 176 -0.56 -4.10 12.41
N ILE A 177 0.21 -3.22 13.09
CA ILE A 177 -0.17 -2.70 14.40
C ILE A 177 -1.46 -1.88 14.31
N ALA A 178 -1.64 -1.10 13.24
CA ALA A 178 -2.84 -0.29 13.02
C ALA A 178 -4.08 -1.15 12.79
N THR A 179 -3.94 -2.31 12.17
CA THR A 179 -5.03 -3.26 11.91
C THR A 179 -5.52 -3.95 13.19
N ILE A 180 -4.61 -4.24 14.15
CA ILE A 180 -4.96 -4.90 15.41
C ILE A 180 -5.84 -4.01 16.32
N LYS A 181 -5.87 -2.71 16.11
CA LYS A 181 -6.59 -1.75 16.91
C LYS A 181 -8.04 -1.58 16.49
#